data_ffa88505a5f21b325b1e0af890540682
#
_entry.id   ffa88505a5f21b325b1e0af890540682
#
_cell.length_a   1.000
_cell.length_b   1.000
_cell.length_c   1.000
_cell.angle_alpha   90.00
_cell.angle_beta   90.00
_cell.angle_gamma   90.00
#
_symmetry.space_group_name_H-M   'P 1'
#
loop_
_entity.id
_entity.type
_entity.pdbx_description
1 polymer ?
#
loop_
_entity_poly.entity_id
_entity_poly.type
_entity_poly.pdbx_seq_one_letter_code
_entity_poly.pdbx_strand_id
1 'polypeptide(L)'
;ELRSAGADVRIVYSPLDALSLAQANPDREVIFLGVGFETTAPGVAAAVLHAEKVGVPNFSVLSLHKLTPPAMRAILDAGEVALDGIIGPGHVSAVIGSDAWNFLPADYGIPCAVSGFEPLDLLGAIAALVHAVVEATPGIYNTYARSVPPAGNPTAMRMLDQVFDVRAAAWRGFGEIPRSGLVLNAAHAHRDAARRFPVEVTATPEPRGCRCGEVLRGVIEPSACGLFRRVCTPRNPIGPCMVSAEGACAAFYKYGE
;
A
#
# COMPACT_ATOMS: atom_id res chain seq x y z
N GLU A 1 18.45 6.04 -14.77
CA GLU A 1 18.79 5.33 -16.02
C GLU A 1 17.86 5.71 -17.17
N LEU A 2 16.54 5.43 -17.12
CA LEU A 2 15.63 5.76 -18.24
C LEU A 2 15.64 7.25 -18.60
N ARG A 3 15.63 8.13 -17.60
CA ARG A 3 15.75 9.57 -17.83
C ARG A 3 17.10 9.96 -18.46
N SER A 4 18.18 9.31 -18.04
CA SER A 4 19.51 9.51 -18.65
C SER A 4 19.58 8.98 -20.08
N ALA A 5 18.71 8.03 -20.45
CA ALA A 5 18.55 7.51 -21.81
C ALA A 5 17.59 8.35 -22.68
N GLY A 6 17.13 9.51 -22.20
CA GLY A 6 16.28 10.43 -22.95
C GLY A 6 14.76 10.26 -22.76
N ALA A 7 14.32 9.33 -21.88
CA ALA A 7 12.90 9.24 -21.56
C ALA A 7 12.41 10.45 -20.75
N ASP A 8 11.25 11.00 -21.10
CA ASP A 8 10.63 12.11 -20.38
C ASP A 8 9.93 11.58 -19.12
N VAL A 9 10.71 11.38 -18.07
CA VAL A 9 10.24 10.95 -16.75
C VAL A 9 10.28 12.15 -15.81
N ARG A 10 9.13 12.55 -15.29
CA ARG A 10 8.97 13.69 -14.39
C ARG A 10 8.50 13.25 -13.02
N ILE A 11 9.07 13.83 -11.98
CA ILE A 11 8.62 13.65 -10.60
C ILE A 11 7.59 14.73 -10.32
N VAL A 12 6.43 14.33 -9.80
CA VAL A 12 5.34 15.20 -9.37
C VAL A 12 4.97 14.87 -7.93
N TYR A 13 4.43 15.84 -7.20
CA TYR A 13 4.03 15.67 -5.80
C TYR A 13 2.54 15.35 -5.65
N SER A 14 1.78 15.48 -6.74
CA SER A 14 0.34 15.22 -6.77
C SER A 14 -0.06 14.65 -8.14
N PRO A 15 -1.06 13.74 -8.21
CA PRO A 15 -1.64 13.35 -9.48
C PRO A 15 -2.28 14.53 -10.23
N LEU A 16 -2.68 15.59 -9.53
CA LEU A 16 -3.16 16.82 -10.16
C LEU A 16 -2.06 17.60 -10.89
N ASP A 17 -0.80 17.52 -10.44
CA ASP A 17 0.34 18.09 -11.16
C ASP A 17 0.54 17.38 -12.50
N ALA A 18 0.38 16.06 -12.53
CA ALA A 18 0.44 15.29 -13.78
C ALA A 18 -0.72 15.65 -14.73
N LEU A 19 -1.92 15.90 -14.19
CA LEU A 19 -3.03 16.40 -14.99
C LEU A 19 -2.75 17.80 -15.57
N SER A 20 -2.17 18.68 -14.77
CA SER A 20 -1.76 20.03 -15.24
C SER A 20 -0.70 19.93 -16.35
N LEU A 21 0.23 18.96 -16.25
CA LEU A 21 1.18 18.67 -17.31
C LEU A 21 0.49 18.20 -18.60
N ALA A 22 -0.55 17.38 -18.50
CA ALA A 22 -1.33 16.94 -19.65
C ALA A 22 -2.06 18.12 -20.33
N GLN A 23 -2.65 19.02 -19.56
CA GLN A 23 -3.30 20.23 -20.06
C GLN A 23 -2.31 21.16 -20.80
N ALA A 24 -1.10 21.29 -20.25
CA ALA A 24 -0.05 22.15 -20.84
C ALA A 24 0.62 21.51 -22.09
N ASN A 25 0.40 20.23 -22.34
CA ASN A 25 1.01 19.49 -23.45
C ASN A 25 -0.05 18.64 -24.19
N PRO A 26 -1.01 19.26 -24.88
CA PRO A 26 -2.15 18.54 -25.47
C PRO A 26 -1.75 17.52 -26.54
N ASP A 27 -0.60 17.70 -27.19
CA ASP A 27 -0.07 16.81 -28.24
C ASP A 27 0.74 15.63 -27.69
N ARG A 28 0.81 15.47 -26.37
CA ARG A 28 1.60 14.44 -25.69
C ARG A 28 0.75 13.66 -24.70
N GLU A 29 0.88 12.35 -24.71
CA GLU A 29 0.28 11.50 -23.69
C GLU A 29 1.04 11.64 -22.36
N VAL A 30 0.30 11.82 -21.28
CA VAL A 30 0.83 11.89 -19.92
C VAL A 30 0.29 10.71 -19.12
N ILE A 31 1.18 9.82 -18.72
CA ILE A 31 0.85 8.62 -17.94
C ILE A 31 1.30 8.83 -16.49
N PHE A 32 0.35 8.84 -15.57
CA PHE A 32 0.63 8.87 -14.15
C PHE A 32 0.81 7.46 -13.60
N LEU A 33 1.95 7.19 -12.97
CA LEU A 33 2.20 5.92 -12.28
C LEU A 33 1.58 5.99 -10.88
N GLY A 34 0.39 5.42 -10.73
CA GLY A 34 -0.36 5.39 -9.48
C GLY A 34 0.12 4.26 -8.58
N VAL A 35 1.15 4.51 -7.78
CA VAL A 35 1.75 3.56 -6.83
C VAL A 35 1.37 3.95 -5.41
N GLY A 36 0.98 2.98 -4.59
CA GLY A 36 0.69 3.19 -3.17
C GLY A 36 -0.46 2.32 -2.68
N PHE A 37 -1.03 2.72 -1.57
CA PHE A 37 -2.11 2.04 -0.87
C PHE A 37 -3.37 2.91 -0.84
N GLU A 38 -4.30 2.58 0.06
CA GLU A 38 -5.56 3.32 0.24
C GLU A 38 -5.36 4.80 0.52
N THR A 39 -4.21 5.19 1.05
CA THR A 39 -3.88 6.60 1.36
C THR A 39 -3.70 7.46 0.12
N THR A 40 -3.22 6.90 -0.99
CA THR A 40 -2.89 7.64 -2.21
C THR A 40 -3.95 7.49 -3.31
N ALA A 41 -4.66 6.37 -3.33
CA ALA A 41 -5.66 6.07 -4.36
C ALA A 41 -6.80 7.10 -4.48
N PRO A 42 -7.34 7.70 -3.38
CA PRO A 42 -8.37 8.75 -3.49
C PRO A 42 -7.90 9.98 -4.26
N GLY A 43 -6.64 10.39 -4.08
CA GLY A 43 -6.06 11.51 -4.84
C GLY A 43 -5.98 11.23 -6.33
N VAL A 44 -5.67 9.98 -6.69
CA VAL A 44 -5.65 9.54 -8.11
C VAL A 44 -7.07 9.49 -8.66
N ALA A 45 -8.05 8.96 -7.90
CA ALA A 45 -9.45 8.99 -8.28
C ALA A 45 -9.94 10.42 -8.54
N ALA A 46 -9.60 11.36 -7.65
CA ALA A 46 -9.94 12.78 -7.82
C ALA A 46 -9.35 13.36 -9.11
N ALA A 47 -8.11 13.02 -9.46
CA ALA A 47 -7.47 13.49 -10.70
C ALA A 47 -8.16 12.91 -11.94
N VAL A 48 -8.56 11.64 -11.93
CA VAL A 48 -9.33 11.00 -13.01
C VAL A 48 -10.67 11.71 -13.19
N LEU A 49 -11.44 11.89 -12.13
CA LEU A 49 -12.72 12.58 -12.16
C LEU A 49 -12.58 14.03 -12.62
N HIS A 50 -11.52 14.70 -12.20
CA HIS A 50 -11.25 16.08 -12.65
C HIS A 50 -10.88 16.14 -14.14
N ALA A 51 -10.06 15.19 -14.61
CA ALA A 51 -9.71 15.08 -16.03
C ALA A 51 -10.95 14.90 -16.93
N GLU A 52 -11.93 14.10 -16.45
CA GLU A 52 -13.24 13.95 -17.14
C GLU A 52 -13.99 15.30 -17.19
N LYS A 53 -14.12 15.92 -16.03
CA LYS A 53 -14.88 17.17 -15.88
C LYS A 53 -14.34 18.29 -16.76
N VAL A 54 -13.02 18.39 -16.93
CA VAL A 54 -12.37 19.46 -17.71
C VAL A 54 -12.02 19.03 -19.14
N GLY A 55 -12.35 17.80 -19.54
CA GLY A 55 -12.19 17.30 -20.91
C GLY A 55 -10.74 17.15 -21.36
N VAL A 56 -9.84 16.68 -20.49
CA VAL A 56 -8.43 16.41 -20.83
C VAL A 56 -8.27 14.99 -21.33
N PRO A 57 -8.07 14.74 -22.65
CA PRO A 57 -8.09 13.40 -23.21
C PRO A 57 -6.77 12.63 -23.05
N ASN A 58 -5.66 13.36 -22.94
CA ASN A 58 -4.29 12.84 -22.96
C ASN A 58 -3.70 12.55 -21.57
N PHE A 59 -4.56 12.40 -20.55
CA PHE A 59 -4.17 11.96 -19.19
C PHE A 59 -4.63 10.54 -18.94
N SER A 60 -3.69 9.66 -18.60
CA SER A 60 -3.94 8.26 -18.26
C SER A 60 -3.27 7.88 -16.96
N VAL A 61 -3.79 6.84 -16.31
CA VAL A 61 -3.26 6.29 -15.08
C VAL A 61 -2.87 4.82 -15.28
N LEU A 62 -1.65 4.47 -14.92
CA LEU A 62 -1.26 3.09 -14.68
C LEU A 62 -1.44 2.81 -13.18
N SER A 63 -2.55 2.16 -12.81
CA SER A 63 -2.84 1.86 -11.41
C SER A 63 -2.06 0.64 -10.95
N LEU A 64 -1.19 0.85 -9.97
CA LEU A 64 -0.43 -0.17 -9.26
C LEU A 64 -0.78 -0.16 -7.76
N HIS A 65 -1.92 0.42 -7.41
CA HIS A 65 -2.38 0.51 -6.02
C HIS A 65 -2.70 -0.85 -5.43
N LYS A 66 -2.34 -1.02 -4.17
CA LYS A 66 -2.56 -2.22 -3.37
C LYS A 66 -3.50 -1.90 -2.21
N LEU A 67 -4.17 -2.94 -1.70
CA LEU A 67 -5.08 -2.85 -0.56
C LEU A 67 -4.50 -3.62 0.62
N THR A 68 -4.44 -2.96 1.78
CA THR A 68 -3.79 -3.50 2.98
C THR A 68 -4.61 -4.58 3.70
N PRO A 69 -5.94 -4.49 3.87
CA PRO A 69 -6.69 -5.54 4.57
C PRO A 69 -6.60 -6.92 3.91
N PRO A 70 -6.72 -7.08 2.57
CA PRO A 70 -6.53 -8.37 1.92
C PRO A 70 -5.12 -8.94 2.09
N ALA A 71 -4.09 -8.08 2.09
CA ALA A 71 -2.71 -8.51 2.32
C ALA A 71 -2.51 -9.01 3.75
N MET A 72 -3.07 -8.30 4.74
CA MET A 72 -3.02 -8.72 6.14
C MET A 72 -3.72 -10.08 6.31
N ARG A 73 -4.90 -10.26 5.71
CA ARG A 73 -5.61 -11.53 5.72
C ARG A 73 -4.76 -12.66 5.12
N ALA A 74 -4.13 -12.43 3.98
CA ALA A 74 -3.28 -13.43 3.33
C ALA A 74 -2.07 -13.85 4.19
N ILE A 75 -1.50 -12.92 4.97
CA ILE A 75 -0.43 -13.22 5.93
C ILE A 75 -0.95 -14.15 7.05
N LEU A 76 -2.12 -13.85 7.60
CA LEU A 76 -2.70 -14.61 8.70
C LEU A 76 -3.20 -16.00 8.24
N ASP A 77 -3.81 -16.07 7.05
CA ASP A 77 -4.29 -17.32 6.45
C ASP A 77 -3.14 -18.30 6.16
N ALA A 78 -1.92 -17.81 5.96
CA ALA A 78 -0.75 -18.67 5.82
C ALA A 78 -0.42 -19.47 7.09
N GLY A 79 -0.92 -19.03 8.26
CA GLY A 79 -0.78 -19.77 9.53
C GLY A 79 0.64 -19.87 10.08
N GLU A 80 1.58 -19.11 9.51
CA GLU A 80 3.01 -19.19 9.86
C GLU A 80 3.40 -18.23 11.00
N VAL A 81 2.49 -17.30 11.35
CA VAL A 81 2.79 -16.18 12.27
C VAL A 81 1.99 -16.34 13.56
N ALA A 82 2.68 -16.30 14.68
CA ALA A 82 2.07 -16.20 16.01
C ALA A 82 2.10 -14.72 16.44
N LEU A 83 0.95 -14.03 16.35
CA LEU A 83 0.79 -12.64 16.76
C LEU A 83 -0.24 -12.55 17.87
N ASP A 84 0.13 -11.90 18.97
CA ASP A 84 -0.78 -11.62 20.08
C ASP A 84 -1.64 -10.37 19.84
N GLY A 85 -1.18 -9.46 18.97
CA GLY A 85 -1.89 -8.24 18.63
C GLY A 85 -1.27 -7.52 17.43
N ILE A 86 -2.03 -6.60 16.82
CA ILE A 86 -1.63 -5.85 15.64
C ILE A 86 -1.79 -4.34 15.88
N ILE A 87 -0.75 -3.57 15.61
CA ILE A 87 -0.88 -2.11 15.49
C ILE A 87 -1.32 -1.79 14.06
N GLY A 88 -2.57 -1.36 13.92
CA GLY A 88 -3.18 -1.01 12.63
C GLY A 88 -2.72 0.36 12.12
N PRO A 89 -2.58 0.52 10.77
CA PRO A 89 -2.06 1.73 10.16
C PRO A 89 -3.06 2.89 10.20
N GLY A 90 -2.77 3.92 10.98
CA GLY A 90 -3.68 5.06 11.17
C GLY A 90 -4.02 5.82 9.89
N HIS A 91 -3.05 6.07 9.01
CA HIS A 91 -3.32 6.80 7.76
C HIS A 91 -4.21 6.00 6.80
N VAL A 92 -4.02 4.70 6.67
CA VAL A 92 -4.93 3.83 5.91
C VAL A 92 -6.32 3.85 6.52
N SER A 93 -6.39 3.70 7.84
CA SER A 93 -7.65 3.68 8.59
C SER A 93 -8.39 5.03 8.53
N ALA A 94 -7.69 6.15 8.35
CA ALA A 94 -8.33 7.45 8.11
C ALA A 94 -9.14 7.46 6.80
N VAL A 95 -8.75 6.64 5.82
CA VAL A 95 -9.47 6.48 4.56
C VAL A 95 -10.58 5.44 4.66
N ILE A 96 -10.23 4.21 5.09
CA ILE A 96 -11.14 3.05 5.03
C ILE A 96 -11.92 2.79 6.34
N GLY A 97 -11.57 3.48 7.43
CA GLY A 97 -12.17 3.31 8.73
C GLY A 97 -11.49 2.26 9.62
N SER A 98 -11.74 2.37 10.93
CA SER A 98 -11.30 1.32 11.86
C SER A 98 -12.09 0.02 11.71
N ASP A 99 -13.35 0.09 11.24
CA ASP A 99 -14.20 -1.07 11.02
C ASP A 99 -13.69 -2.03 9.94
N ALA A 100 -12.85 -1.53 9.03
CA ALA A 100 -12.18 -2.35 8.01
C ALA A 100 -11.31 -3.47 8.61
N TRP A 101 -10.92 -3.35 9.87
CA TRP A 101 -10.08 -4.31 10.58
C TRP A 101 -10.88 -5.30 11.45
N ASN A 102 -12.22 -5.21 11.49
CA ASN A 102 -13.07 -6.06 12.33
C ASN A 102 -12.88 -7.56 12.08
N PHE A 103 -12.37 -7.94 10.92
CA PHE A 103 -12.04 -9.33 10.60
C PHE A 103 -10.90 -9.89 11.49
N LEU A 104 -10.01 -9.06 12.03
CA LEU A 104 -8.90 -9.50 12.86
C LEU A 104 -9.38 -10.14 14.17
N PRO A 105 -10.19 -9.47 15.01
CA PRO A 105 -10.74 -10.12 16.18
C PRO A 105 -11.82 -11.16 15.84
N ALA A 106 -12.61 -10.96 14.77
CA ALA A 106 -13.71 -11.86 14.45
C ALA A 106 -13.26 -13.22 13.89
N ASP A 107 -12.29 -13.23 12.97
CA ASP A 107 -11.88 -14.45 12.27
C ASP A 107 -10.64 -15.11 12.90
N TYR A 108 -9.78 -14.30 13.55
CA TYR A 108 -8.48 -14.77 14.07
C TYR A 108 -8.35 -14.63 15.60
N GLY A 109 -9.27 -13.95 16.28
CA GLY A 109 -9.16 -13.68 17.72
C GLY A 109 -8.00 -12.73 18.07
N ILE A 110 -7.47 -11.97 17.12
CA ILE A 110 -6.33 -11.10 17.30
C ILE A 110 -6.81 -9.65 17.51
N PRO A 111 -6.51 -9.02 18.67
CA PRO A 111 -6.83 -7.60 18.88
C PRO A 111 -6.03 -6.69 17.95
N CYS A 112 -6.65 -5.60 17.49
CA CYS A 112 -5.99 -4.59 16.68
C CYS A 112 -6.18 -3.19 17.27
N ALA A 113 -5.09 -2.46 17.45
CA ALA A 113 -5.12 -1.07 17.86
C ALA A 113 -4.75 -0.15 16.68
N VAL A 114 -5.72 0.63 16.21
CA VAL A 114 -5.46 1.65 15.17
C VAL A 114 -4.74 2.83 15.80
N SER A 115 -3.53 3.12 15.34
CA SER A 115 -2.64 4.13 15.93
C SER A 115 -2.25 5.23 14.96
N GLY A 116 -2.04 6.45 15.49
CA GLY A 116 -1.26 7.48 14.84
C GLY A 116 0.24 7.20 14.94
N PHE A 117 1.04 8.21 14.60
CA PHE A 117 2.50 8.07 14.51
C PHE A 117 3.25 8.85 15.62
N GLU A 118 2.52 9.58 16.45
CA GLU A 118 3.12 10.28 17.58
C GLU A 118 3.45 9.30 18.72
N PRO A 119 4.46 9.58 19.53
CA PRO A 119 4.84 8.69 20.64
C PRO A 119 3.68 8.32 21.58
N LEU A 120 2.79 9.25 21.88
CA LEU A 120 1.62 8.99 22.71
C LEU A 120 0.57 8.10 22.03
N ASP A 121 0.41 8.22 20.72
CA ASP A 121 -0.47 7.35 19.94
C ASP A 121 0.03 5.90 20.01
N LEU A 122 1.34 5.71 19.78
CA LEU A 122 1.96 4.39 19.81
C LEU A 122 1.92 3.77 21.21
N LEU A 123 2.26 4.52 22.25
CA LEU A 123 2.17 4.04 23.63
C LEU A 123 0.73 3.68 24.03
N GLY A 124 -0.24 4.50 23.61
CA GLY A 124 -1.66 4.20 23.83
C GLY A 124 -2.11 2.93 23.12
N ALA A 125 -1.67 2.72 21.89
CA ALA A 125 -1.96 1.50 21.12
C ALA A 125 -1.33 0.25 21.76
N ILE A 126 -0.07 0.34 22.18
CA ILE A 126 0.62 -0.76 22.87
C ILE A 126 -0.10 -1.09 24.19
N ALA A 127 -0.45 -0.08 25.00
CA ALA A 127 -1.17 -0.29 26.25
C ALA A 127 -2.53 -0.97 26.02
N ALA A 128 -3.28 -0.52 24.99
CA ALA A 128 -4.57 -1.12 24.64
C ALA A 128 -4.42 -2.60 24.20
N LEU A 129 -3.40 -2.91 23.41
CA LEU A 129 -3.13 -4.29 22.98
C LEU A 129 -2.69 -5.18 24.14
N VAL A 130 -1.79 -4.72 25.00
CA VAL A 130 -1.37 -5.46 26.20
C VAL A 130 -2.56 -5.77 27.09
N HIS A 131 -3.42 -4.79 27.33
CA HIS A 131 -4.65 -4.99 28.11
C HIS A 131 -5.58 -6.00 27.42
N ALA A 132 -5.80 -5.88 26.12
CA ALA A 132 -6.65 -6.79 25.37
C ALA A 132 -6.16 -8.25 25.41
N VAL A 133 -4.86 -8.45 25.35
CA VAL A 133 -4.24 -9.80 25.44
C VAL A 133 -4.37 -10.36 26.86
N VAL A 134 -4.07 -9.57 27.89
CA VAL A 134 -4.14 -10.00 29.30
C VAL A 134 -5.57 -10.36 29.70
N GLU A 135 -6.54 -9.54 29.31
CA GLU A 135 -7.95 -9.74 29.64
C GLU A 135 -8.70 -10.66 28.66
N ALA A 136 -8.01 -11.19 27.65
CA ALA A 136 -8.59 -12.00 26.58
C ALA A 136 -9.82 -11.34 25.92
N THR A 137 -9.72 -10.04 25.62
CA THR A 137 -10.77 -9.24 24.98
C THR A 137 -10.35 -8.83 23.56
N PRO A 138 -10.34 -9.73 22.56
CA PRO A 138 -10.00 -9.36 21.21
C PRO A 138 -11.02 -8.37 20.64
N GLY A 139 -10.53 -7.26 20.09
CA GLY A 139 -11.37 -6.18 19.58
C GLY A 139 -10.58 -5.17 18.76
N ILE A 140 -11.29 -4.16 18.22
CA ILE A 140 -10.66 -3.02 17.56
C ILE A 140 -10.59 -1.85 18.55
N TYR A 141 -9.38 -1.41 18.83
CA TYR A 141 -9.07 -0.30 19.73
C TYR A 141 -8.60 0.91 18.91
N ASN A 142 -9.49 1.85 18.66
CA ASN A 142 -9.16 3.06 17.90
C ASN A 142 -8.52 4.12 18.81
N THR A 143 -7.20 4.09 18.93
CA THR A 143 -6.44 5.09 19.71
C THR A 143 -6.13 6.36 18.91
N TYR A 144 -6.54 6.40 17.64
CA TYR A 144 -6.37 7.55 16.74
C TYR A 144 -7.71 8.17 16.32
N ALA A 145 -8.69 8.16 17.23
CA ALA A 145 -10.07 8.58 16.95
C ALA A 145 -10.20 10.03 16.46
N ARG A 146 -9.21 10.91 16.76
CA ARG A 146 -9.19 12.29 16.23
C ARG A 146 -9.10 12.36 14.70
N SER A 147 -8.60 11.30 14.05
CA SER A 147 -8.38 11.27 12.59
C SER A 147 -9.04 10.08 11.91
N VAL A 148 -9.46 9.07 12.65
CA VAL A 148 -10.00 7.82 12.12
C VAL A 148 -11.45 7.63 12.57
N PRO A 149 -12.43 7.95 11.71
CA PRO A 149 -13.81 7.56 11.96
C PRO A 149 -14.01 6.05 11.75
N PRO A 150 -14.96 5.40 12.44
CA PRO A 150 -15.21 3.96 12.27
C PRO A 150 -15.44 3.53 10.83
N ALA A 151 -16.30 4.24 10.10
CA ALA A 151 -16.67 3.95 8.71
C ALA A 151 -15.71 4.56 7.65
N GLY A 152 -14.62 5.21 8.07
CA GLY A 152 -13.67 5.87 7.17
C GLY A 152 -14.17 7.21 6.60
N ASN A 153 -13.43 7.73 5.62
CA ASN A 153 -13.74 9.00 4.97
C ASN A 153 -14.76 8.77 3.83
N PRO A 154 -16.02 9.24 3.97
CA PRO A 154 -17.07 8.95 2.99
C PRO A 154 -16.80 9.59 1.62
N THR A 155 -16.04 10.69 1.57
CA THR A 155 -15.70 11.33 0.29
C THR A 155 -14.63 10.53 -0.44
N ALA A 156 -13.58 10.11 0.29
CA ALA A 156 -12.54 9.26 -0.28
C ALA A 156 -13.10 7.92 -0.78
N MET A 157 -13.93 7.26 0.02
CA MET A 157 -14.55 5.98 -0.34
C MET A 157 -15.42 6.11 -1.58
N ARG A 158 -16.27 7.14 -1.67
CA ARG A 158 -17.06 7.39 -2.88
C ARG A 158 -16.22 7.61 -4.14
N MET A 159 -15.10 8.35 -4.03
CA MET A 159 -14.21 8.56 -5.17
C MET A 159 -13.54 7.26 -5.61
N LEU A 160 -13.14 6.41 -4.67
CA LEU A 160 -12.60 5.08 -4.97
C LEU A 160 -13.63 4.22 -5.70
N ASP A 161 -14.85 4.13 -5.20
CA ASP A 161 -15.94 3.35 -5.78
C ASP A 161 -16.34 3.86 -7.18
N GLN A 162 -16.27 5.18 -7.42
CA GLN A 162 -16.57 5.76 -8.71
C GLN A 162 -15.53 5.43 -9.78
N VAL A 163 -14.27 5.27 -9.40
CA VAL A 163 -13.15 5.20 -10.36
C VAL A 163 -12.57 3.80 -10.48
N PHE A 164 -12.55 3.03 -9.40
CA PHE A 164 -11.83 1.77 -9.37
C PHE A 164 -12.73 0.55 -9.16
N ASP A 165 -12.31 -0.57 -9.76
CA ASP A 165 -12.70 -1.92 -9.40
C ASP A 165 -11.62 -2.58 -8.57
N VAL A 166 -12.02 -3.43 -7.62
CA VAL A 166 -11.11 -4.26 -6.84
C VAL A 166 -10.81 -5.55 -7.61
N ARG A 167 -9.53 -5.87 -7.81
CA ARG A 167 -9.05 -7.06 -8.52
C ARG A 167 -7.96 -7.78 -7.73
N ALA A 168 -7.65 -9.00 -8.15
CA ALA A 168 -6.45 -9.68 -7.69
C ALA A 168 -5.20 -8.90 -8.12
N ALA A 169 -4.16 -8.94 -7.31
CA ALA A 169 -2.91 -8.28 -7.62
C ALA A 169 -1.70 -9.10 -7.16
N ALA A 170 -0.63 -9.06 -7.95
CA ALA A 170 0.63 -9.68 -7.60
C ALA A 170 1.36 -8.86 -6.52
N TRP A 171 1.77 -9.53 -5.46
CA TRP A 171 2.56 -8.96 -4.38
C TRP A 171 3.91 -9.65 -4.34
N ARG A 172 4.96 -8.86 -4.32
CA ARG A 172 6.32 -9.39 -4.26
C ARG A 172 6.55 -10.10 -2.93
N GLY A 173 6.96 -11.37 -2.97
CA GLY A 173 7.13 -12.22 -1.78
C GLY A 173 5.87 -12.96 -1.32
N PHE A 174 4.69 -12.67 -1.91
CA PHE A 174 3.41 -13.31 -1.54
C PHE A 174 2.68 -13.93 -2.73
N GLY A 175 3.12 -13.68 -3.96
CA GLY A 175 2.39 -14.11 -5.15
C GLY A 175 1.15 -13.27 -5.43
N GLU A 176 0.13 -13.87 -6.01
CA GLU A 176 -1.14 -13.21 -6.29
C GLU A 176 -2.09 -13.29 -5.10
N ILE A 177 -2.54 -12.13 -4.62
CA ILE A 177 -3.53 -12.02 -3.54
C ILE A 177 -4.87 -11.58 -4.14
N PRO A 178 -5.95 -12.36 -3.94
CA PRO A 178 -7.28 -11.97 -4.40
C PRO A 178 -7.74 -10.66 -3.79
N ARG A 179 -8.45 -9.84 -4.60
CA ARG A 179 -9.07 -8.58 -4.15
C ARG A 179 -8.12 -7.60 -3.47
N SER A 180 -6.85 -7.55 -3.88
CA SER A 180 -5.80 -6.76 -3.21
C SER A 180 -5.23 -5.64 -4.06
N GLY A 181 -5.80 -5.34 -5.20
CA GLY A 181 -5.38 -4.25 -6.07
C GLY A 181 -6.54 -3.46 -6.64
N LEU A 182 -6.26 -2.24 -7.08
CA LEU A 182 -7.22 -1.34 -7.70
C LEU A 182 -6.88 -1.17 -9.19
N VAL A 183 -7.88 -1.35 -10.05
CA VAL A 183 -7.80 -1.06 -11.48
C VAL A 183 -8.90 -0.08 -11.86
N LEU A 184 -8.71 0.72 -12.90
CA LEU A 184 -9.77 1.60 -13.36
C LEU A 184 -10.97 0.75 -13.83
N ASN A 185 -12.17 1.13 -13.40
CA ASN A 185 -13.40 0.44 -13.78
C ASN A 185 -13.77 0.68 -15.25
N ALA A 186 -14.85 0.06 -15.72
CA ALA A 186 -15.27 0.13 -17.11
C ALA A 186 -15.59 1.56 -17.58
N ALA A 187 -16.13 2.42 -16.71
CA ALA A 187 -16.47 3.80 -17.05
C ALA A 187 -15.22 4.63 -17.37
N HIS A 188 -14.08 4.29 -16.77
CA HIS A 188 -12.82 5.03 -16.91
C HIS A 188 -11.75 4.21 -17.67
N ALA A 189 -12.14 3.14 -18.37
CA ALA A 189 -11.25 2.26 -19.11
C ALA A 189 -10.42 2.97 -20.19
N HIS A 190 -10.95 4.06 -20.74
CA HIS A 190 -10.26 4.91 -21.72
C HIS A 190 -9.10 5.73 -21.14
N ARG A 191 -8.96 5.76 -19.80
CA ARG A 191 -7.84 6.38 -19.07
C ARG A 191 -6.91 5.34 -18.45
N ASP A 192 -7.21 4.05 -18.62
CA ASP A 192 -6.35 3.00 -18.13
C ASP A 192 -5.13 2.83 -19.05
N ALA A 193 -3.97 3.26 -18.56
CA ALA A 193 -2.74 3.19 -19.34
C ALA A 193 -2.33 1.75 -19.69
N ALA A 194 -2.66 0.77 -18.85
CA ALA A 194 -2.38 -0.63 -19.16
C ALA A 194 -3.17 -1.14 -20.38
N ARG A 195 -4.38 -0.60 -20.59
CA ARG A 195 -5.22 -0.92 -21.77
C ARG A 195 -4.85 -0.10 -22.99
N ARG A 196 -4.54 1.20 -22.79
CA ARG A 196 -4.20 2.11 -23.90
C ARG A 196 -2.84 1.84 -24.50
N PHE A 197 -1.88 1.47 -23.65
CA PHE A 197 -0.47 1.28 -24.02
C PHE A 197 0.00 -0.09 -23.51
N PRO A 198 -0.46 -1.19 -24.11
CA PRO A 198 -0.06 -2.51 -23.65
C PRO A 198 1.44 -2.71 -23.83
N VAL A 199 2.11 -3.10 -22.76
CA VAL A 199 3.53 -3.40 -22.72
C VAL A 199 3.70 -4.84 -22.26
N GLU A 200 4.45 -5.61 -23.03
CA GLU A 200 4.86 -6.94 -22.59
C GLU A 200 5.90 -6.82 -21.49
N VAL A 201 5.53 -7.22 -20.29
CA VAL A 201 6.43 -7.24 -19.14
C VAL A 201 6.91 -8.65 -18.90
N THR A 202 8.20 -8.85 -19.07
CA THR A 202 8.83 -10.13 -18.68
C THR A 202 8.80 -10.26 -17.16
N ALA A 203 8.25 -11.36 -16.66
CA ALA A 203 8.25 -11.65 -15.24
C ALA A 203 9.70 -11.66 -14.72
N THR A 204 10.01 -10.76 -13.80
CA THR A 204 11.33 -10.74 -13.16
C THR A 204 11.31 -11.75 -12.02
N PRO A 205 12.16 -12.78 -12.04
CA PRO A 205 12.23 -13.74 -10.94
C PRO A 205 12.65 -13.04 -9.64
N GLU A 206 12.23 -13.61 -8.55
CA GLU A 206 12.69 -13.13 -7.24
C GLU A 206 14.20 -13.27 -7.10
N PRO A 207 14.89 -12.31 -6.47
CA PRO A 207 16.34 -12.37 -6.31
C PRO A 207 16.75 -13.63 -5.54
N ARG A 208 17.65 -14.42 -6.11
CA ARG A 208 18.14 -15.65 -5.49
C ARG A 208 18.72 -15.38 -4.11
N GLY A 209 18.29 -16.16 -3.11
CA GLY A 209 18.73 -16.07 -1.72
C GLY A 209 18.08 -14.93 -0.91
N CYS A 210 17.22 -14.13 -1.51
CA CYS A 210 16.40 -13.16 -0.77
C CYS A 210 15.27 -13.87 -0.03
N ARG A 211 15.13 -13.59 1.27
CA ARG A 211 14.08 -14.14 2.14
C ARG A 211 13.07 -13.07 2.55
N CYS A 212 12.89 -12.06 1.71
CA CYS A 212 12.00 -10.92 1.98
C CYS A 212 10.56 -11.36 2.30
N GLY A 213 10.03 -12.33 1.57
CA GLY A 213 8.69 -12.87 1.82
C GLY A 213 8.53 -13.45 3.24
N GLU A 214 9.53 -14.16 3.75
CA GLU A 214 9.52 -14.71 5.11
C GLU A 214 9.67 -13.60 6.17
N VAL A 215 10.49 -12.59 5.91
CA VAL A 215 10.62 -11.42 6.78
C VAL A 215 9.31 -10.63 6.84
N LEU A 216 8.66 -10.40 5.71
CA LEU A 216 7.39 -9.67 5.64
C LEU A 216 6.24 -10.41 6.33
N ARG A 217 6.28 -11.75 6.32
CA ARG A 217 5.33 -12.59 7.07
C ARG A 217 5.70 -12.74 8.56
N GLY A 218 6.84 -12.21 9.00
CA GLY A 218 7.29 -12.33 10.39
C GLY A 218 7.82 -13.71 10.77
N VAL A 219 8.07 -14.60 9.80
CA VAL A 219 8.59 -15.96 10.03
C VAL A 219 10.05 -15.94 10.47
N ILE A 220 10.81 -14.96 9.96
CA ILE A 220 12.21 -14.75 10.34
C ILE A 220 12.47 -13.26 10.54
N GLU A 221 13.50 -12.96 11.32
CA GLU A 221 14.08 -11.61 11.40
C GLU A 221 14.97 -11.32 10.17
N PRO A 222 15.15 -10.04 9.80
CA PRO A 222 16.05 -9.63 8.72
C PRO A 222 17.47 -10.18 8.84
N SER A 223 17.99 -10.29 10.06
CA SER A 223 19.32 -10.84 10.40
C SER A 223 19.51 -12.29 9.95
N ALA A 224 18.45 -13.08 9.89
CA ALA A 224 18.48 -14.47 9.42
C ALA A 224 18.55 -14.61 7.88
N CYS A 225 18.40 -13.50 7.14
CA CYS A 225 18.58 -13.49 5.68
C CYS A 225 20.07 -13.43 5.33
N GLY A 226 20.58 -14.42 4.61
CA GLY A 226 22.01 -14.51 4.23
C GLY A 226 22.53 -13.33 3.38
N LEU A 227 21.64 -12.53 2.79
CA LEU A 227 22.02 -11.33 2.03
C LEU A 227 22.08 -10.07 2.90
N PHE A 228 21.40 -10.07 4.05
CA PHE A 228 21.26 -8.89 4.91
C PHE A 228 22.63 -8.38 5.42
N ARG A 229 22.83 -7.07 5.39
CA ARG A 229 24.08 -6.36 5.74
C ARG A 229 25.34 -6.81 4.96
N ARG A 230 25.24 -7.78 4.06
CA ARG A 230 26.34 -8.24 3.19
C ARG A 230 26.24 -7.59 1.81
N VAL A 231 25.36 -8.11 0.97
CA VAL A 231 25.13 -7.60 -0.39
C VAL A 231 23.83 -6.79 -0.48
N CYS A 232 22.87 -7.05 0.41
CA CYS A 232 21.61 -6.31 0.49
C CYS A 232 21.71 -5.22 1.55
N THR A 233 21.81 -3.98 1.10
CA THR A 233 21.93 -2.76 1.93
C THR A 233 21.01 -1.67 1.38
N PRO A 234 20.73 -0.59 2.12
CA PRO A 234 19.95 0.54 1.59
C PRO A 234 20.56 1.20 0.34
N ARG A 235 21.88 1.09 0.15
CA ARG A 235 22.56 1.59 -1.06
C ARG A 235 22.50 0.60 -2.24
N ASN A 236 22.33 -0.68 -1.96
CA ASN A 236 22.22 -1.75 -2.94
C ASN A 236 21.10 -2.70 -2.53
N PRO A 237 19.83 -2.29 -2.63
CA PRO A 237 18.70 -3.11 -2.23
C PRO A 237 18.49 -4.27 -3.21
N ILE A 238 18.50 -5.50 -2.67
CA ILE A 238 18.22 -6.71 -3.45
C ILE A 238 16.74 -7.07 -3.37
N GLY A 239 16.21 -7.13 -2.15
CA GLY A 239 14.78 -7.42 -1.91
C GLY A 239 13.94 -6.16 -1.70
N PRO A 240 12.62 -6.22 -1.95
CA PRO A 240 11.73 -5.07 -1.86
C PRO A 240 11.68 -4.43 -0.47
N CYS A 241 11.82 -5.21 0.60
CA CYS A 241 11.82 -4.68 1.97
C CYS A 241 13.09 -3.90 2.36
N MET A 242 14.09 -3.78 1.47
CA MET A 242 15.27 -2.93 1.63
C MET A 242 15.22 -1.67 0.76
N VAL A 243 14.30 -1.59 -0.22
CA VAL A 243 14.19 -0.46 -1.18
C VAL A 243 13.68 0.80 -0.50
N SER A 244 12.66 0.68 0.33
CA SER A 244 12.08 1.80 1.09
C SER A 244 12.69 1.88 2.49
N ALA A 245 12.89 3.10 3.00
CA ALA A 245 13.29 3.33 4.38
C ALA A 245 12.26 2.79 5.42
N GLU A 246 11.01 2.60 4.99
CA GLU A 246 9.93 2.05 5.79
C GLU A 246 9.83 0.52 5.69
N GLY A 247 10.59 -0.10 4.79
CA GLY A 247 10.60 -1.55 4.63
C GLY A 247 11.23 -2.25 5.83
N ALA A 248 10.71 -3.44 6.19
CA ALA A 248 11.14 -4.18 7.38
C ALA A 248 12.67 -4.37 7.47
N CYS A 249 13.32 -4.79 6.37
CA CYS A 249 14.78 -4.93 6.36
C CYS A 249 15.51 -3.59 6.47
N ALA A 250 15.01 -2.52 5.82
CA ALA A 250 15.65 -1.21 5.89
C ALA A 250 15.51 -0.60 7.30
N ALA A 251 14.36 -0.71 7.92
CA ALA A 251 14.13 -0.28 9.30
C ALA A 251 15.02 -1.05 10.28
N PHE A 252 15.10 -2.37 10.15
CA PHE A 252 15.97 -3.21 10.98
C PHE A 252 17.47 -2.91 10.72
N TYR A 253 17.84 -2.60 9.47
CA TYR A 253 19.22 -2.19 9.15
C TYR A 253 19.63 -0.93 9.88
N LYS A 254 18.71 0.01 10.02
CA LYS A 254 18.97 1.33 10.62
C LYS A 254 18.85 1.34 12.14
N TYR A 255 17.92 0.59 12.71
CA TYR A 255 17.53 0.68 14.11
C TYR A 255 17.69 -0.63 14.89
N GLY A 256 17.82 -1.78 14.20
CA GLY A 256 18.06 -3.08 14.83
C GLY A 256 19.54 -3.26 15.20
N GLU A 257 19.80 -4.01 16.28
CA GLU A 257 21.14 -4.38 16.74
C GLU A 257 21.83 -5.41 15.84
#